data_4066d7cec3b5f1675a3c1b552285dcaf
#
_entry.id   4066d7cec3b5f1675a3c1b552285dcaf
#
_cell.length_a   1.000
_cell.length_b   1.000
_cell.length_c   1.000
_cell.angle_alpha   90.00
_cell.angle_beta   90.00
_cell.angle_gamma   90.00
#
_symmetry.space_group_name_H-M   'P 1'
#
loop_
_entity.id
_entity.type
_entity.pdbx_description
1 polymer ?
#
loop_
_entity_poly.entity_id
_entity_poly.type
_entity_poly.pdbx_seq_one_letter_code
_entity_poly.pdbx_strand_id
1 'polypeptide(L)'
;MKCTSVLPNLLVGSDPRLKDEFEELKSRKVTAILSLQTDEDRGEGGIEGERTAAREAGLAFSSVPVEDFNRADLRISLPVSVAELDRLLKQGHTVYVHCTAGVNRSPTVVAAYLHWCLGVELLQALIHLHACRDCLPDAEAILGARSSDATEPHTP
;
A
#
# COMPACT_ATOMS: atom_id res chain seq x y z
N MET A 1 5.91 -3.84 14.51
CA MET A 1 5.34 -3.93 13.14
C MET A 1 4.39 -5.11 13.06
N LYS A 2 3.25 -4.90 12.46
CA LYS A 2 2.28 -5.97 12.19
C LYS A 2 2.17 -6.13 10.68
N CYS A 3 2.59 -7.28 10.17
CA CYS A 3 2.69 -7.58 8.74
C CYS A 3 1.85 -8.80 8.40
N THR A 4 0.97 -8.68 7.42
CA THR A 4 0.00 -9.72 7.03
C THR A 4 0.11 -10.03 5.55
N SER A 5 0.19 -11.31 5.18
CA SER A 5 0.12 -11.75 3.78
C SER A 5 -1.31 -11.69 3.27
N VAL A 6 -1.52 -11.03 2.15
CA VAL A 6 -2.80 -10.98 1.43
C VAL A 6 -2.78 -11.92 0.23
N LEU A 7 -1.68 -11.92 -0.51
CA LEU A 7 -1.36 -12.85 -1.59
C LEU A 7 0.08 -13.35 -1.36
N PRO A 8 0.54 -14.39 -2.06
CA PRO A 8 1.92 -14.88 -1.92
C PRO A 8 3.00 -13.80 -2.14
N ASN A 9 2.71 -12.80 -2.97
CA ASN A 9 3.62 -11.72 -3.33
C ASN A 9 3.18 -10.34 -2.83
N LEU A 10 2.18 -10.27 -1.97
CA LEU A 10 1.61 -9.01 -1.49
C LEU A 10 1.29 -9.07 -0.01
N LEU A 11 1.97 -8.23 0.76
CA LEU A 11 1.78 -8.09 2.21
C LEU A 11 1.37 -6.65 2.54
N VAL A 12 0.64 -6.50 3.64
CA VAL A 12 0.12 -5.21 4.10
C VAL A 12 0.29 -5.09 5.61
N GLY A 13 0.51 -3.89 6.10
CA GLY A 13 0.60 -3.71 7.54
C GLY A 13 1.02 -2.33 8.01
N SER A 14 1.60 -2.30 9.22
CA SER A 14 2.07 -1.10 9.90
C SER A 14 3.52 -0.76 9.52
N ASP A 15 3.97 0.43 9.91
CA ASP A 15 5.28 0.94 9.52
C ASP A 15 6.45 0.19 10.18
N PRO A 16 7.45 -0.20 9.41
CA PRO A 16 8.70 -0.70 9.95
C PRO A 16 9.56 0.47 10.44
N ARG A 17 10.13 0.36 11.64
CA ARG A 17 10.97 1.38 12.25
C ARG A 17 12.32 0.87 12.71
N LEU A 18 12.35 -0.37 13.20
CA LEU A 18 13.56 -0.98 13.75
C LEU A 18 14.25 -1.85 12.69
N LYS A 19 15.56 -1.97 12.79
CA LYS A 19 16.36 -2.82 11.90
C LYS A 19 15.82 -4.24 11.83
N ASP A 20 15.43 -4.81 12.96
CA ASP A 20 14.90 -6.17 13.05
C ASP A 20 13.58 -6.34 12.28
N GLU A 21 12.78 -5.27 12.15
CA GLU A 21 11.54 -5.27 11.38
C GLU A 21 11.81 -5.35 9.88
N PHE A 22 12.84 -4.67 9.38
CA PHE A 22 13.28 -4.82 7.99
C PHE A 22 13.83 -6.23 7.72
N GLU A 23 14.56 -6.81 8.66
CA GLU A 23 15.03 -8.20 8.54
C GLU A 23 13.87 -9.20 8.59
N GLU A 24 12.83 -8.93 9.38
CA GLU A 24 11.61 -9.72 9.38
C GLU A 24 10.92 -9.71 8.01
N LEU A 25 10.81 -8.53 7.37
CA LEU A 25 10.27 -8.44 6.00
C LEU A 25 11.07 -9.30 5.02
N LYS A 26 12.39 -9.26 5.08
CA LYS A 26 13.25 -10.12 4.25
C LYS A 26 13.02 -11.60 4.52
N SER A 27 12.87 -12.00 5.77
CA SER A 27 12.58 -13.38 6.14
C SER A 27 11.24 -13.88 5.56
N ARG A 28 10.32 -12.96 5.30
CA ARG A 28 9.04 -13.21 4.65
C ARG A 28 9.09 -13.06 3.12
N LYS A 29 10.28 -13.00 2.55
CA LYS A 29 10.55 -12.90 1.11
C LYS A 29 10.17 -11.55 0.48
N VAL A 30 9.91 -10.53 1.26
CA VAL A 30 9.69 -9.16 0.76
C VAL A 30 10.97 -8.66 0.08
N THR A 31 10.80 -8.06 -1.09
CA THR A 31 11.89 -7.47 -1.88
C THR A 31 11.70 -5.99 -2.16
N ALA A 32 10.49 -5.47 -1.96
CA ALA A 32 10.17 -4.06 -2.15
C ALA A 32 9.19 -3.58 -1.10
N ILE A 33 9.33 -2.32 -0.69
CA ILE A 33 8.41 -1.62 0.20
C ILE A 33 7.72 -0.51 -0.60
N LEU A 34 6.40 -0.41 -0.46
CA LEU A 34 5.61 0.75 -0.87
C LEU A 34 5.08 1.45 0.40
N SER A 35 5.60 2.61 0.69
CA SER A 35 5.17 3.43 1.83
C SER A 35 4.14 4.47 1.40
N LEU A 36 3.07 4.59 2.19
CA LEU A 36 2.05 5.62 2.02
C LEU A 36 2.17 6.73 3.08
N GLN A 37 3.21 6.67 3.91
CA GLN A 37 3.42 7.65 4.97
C GLN A 37 3.92 8.99 4.43
N THR A 38 3.57 10.05 5.15
CA THR A 38 4.14 11.39 5.00
C THR A 38 5.39 11.54 5.88
N ASP A 39 6.14 12.62 5.70
CA ASP A 39 7.25 12.95 6.59
C ASP A 39 6.79 13.15 8.03
N GLU A 40 5.61 13.76 8.23
CA GLU A 40 5.00 13.97 9.54
C GLU A 40 4.69 12.64 10.25
N ASP A 41 4.19 11.66 9.53
CA ASP A 41 3.94 10.31 10.09
C ASP A 41 5.24 9.68 10.61
N ARG A 42 6.33 9.86 9.88
CA ARG A 42 7.62 9.27 10.23
C ARG A 42 8.33 10.01 11.36
N GLY A 43 8.17 11.31 11.44
CA GLY A 43 8.88 12.16 12.36
C GLY A 43 10.34 12.39 11.95
N GLU A 44 11.27 12.30 12.89
CA GLU A 44 12.69 12.51 12.63
C GLU A 44 13.22 11.56 11.54
N GLY A 45 13.94 12.11 10.58
CA GLY A 45 14.45 11.38 9.41
C GLY A 45 13.47 11.26 8.26
N GLY A 46 12.17 11.34 8.52
CA GLY A 46 11.12 11.33 7.51
C GLY A 46 11.13 10.12 6.59
N ILE A 47 10.59 10.29 5.39
CA ILE A 47 10.55 9.27 4.33
C ILE A 47 11.97 8.86 3.90
N GLU A 48 12.90 9.80 3.83
CA GLU A 48 14.28 9.51 3.42
C GLU A 48 15.01 8.63 4.44
N GLY A 49 14.69 8.74 5.72
CA GLY A 49 15.20 7.83 6.74
C GLY A 49 14.77 6.39 6.51
N GLU A 50 13.52 6.17 6.14
CA GLU A 50 13.03 4.84 5.77
C GLU A 50 13.67 4.33 4.48
N ARG A 51 13.78 5.19 3.47
CA ARG A 51 14.46 4.85 2.21
C ARG A 51 15.87 4.34 2.45
N THR A 52 16.61 5.01 3.30
CA THR A 52 17.98 4.62 3.69
C THR A 52 17.98 3.26 4.41
N ALA A 53 17.09 3.07 5.39
CA ALA A 53 16.98 1.82 6.13
C ALA A 53 16.61 0.64 5.21
N ALA A 54 15.68 0.85 4.30
CA ALA A 54 15.30 -0.16 3.30
C ALA A 54 16.48 -0.52 2.39
N ARG A 55 17.22 0.47 1.91
CA ARG A 55 18.41 0.27 1.07
C ARG A 55 19.48 -0.53 1.81
N GLU A 56 19.75 -0.19 3.05
CA GLU A 56 20.71 -0.91 3.90
C GLU A 56 20.31 -2.38 4.12
N ALA A 57 19.01 -2.63 4.17
CA ALA A 57 18.47 -3.99 4.25
C ALA A 57 18.42 -4.72 2.90
N GLY A 58 18.77 -4.06 1.79
CA GLY A 58 18.71 -4.64 0.44
C GLY A 58 17.30 -4.68 -0.16
N LEU A 59 16.38 -3.84 0.33
CA LEU A 59 15.01 -3.75 -0.17
C LEU A 59 14.85 -2.56 -1.11
N ALA A 60 14.15 -2.77 -2.23
CA ALA A 60 13.67 -1.66 -3.05
C ALA A 60 12.65 -0.84 -2.25
N PHE A 61 12.59 0.46 -2.50
CA PHE A 61 11.71 1.37 -1.77
C PHE A 61 11.00 2.33 -2.73
N SER A 62 9.69 2.46 -2.55
CA SER A 62 8.86 3.43 -3.24
C SER A 62 7.95 4.13 -2.24
N SER A 63 7.66 5.40 -2.50
CA SER A 63 6.85 6.24 -1.63
C SER A 63 5.80 6.99 -2.43
N VAL A 64 4.55 6.88 -1.98
CA VAL A 64 3.42 7.70 -2.45
C VAL A 64 2.76 8.28 -1.20
N PRO A 65 3.19 9.47 -0.74
CA PRO A 65 2.68 10.04 0.50
C PRO A 65 1.18 10.34 0.43
N VAL A 66 0.45 9.87 1.43
CA VAL A 66 -0.99 10.11 1.61
C VAL A 66 -1.21 10.60 3.03
N GLU A 67 -1.83 11.77 3.18
CA GLU A 67 -2.14 12.34 4.49
C GLU A 67 -3.12 11.44 5.25
N ASP A 68 -2.79 11.16 6.51
CA ASP A 68 -3.65 10.35 7.38
C ASP A 68 -4.94 11.10 7.72
N PHE A 69 -6.04 10.35 7.92
CA PHE A 69 -7.36 10.89 8.22
C PHE A 69 -7.91 11.87 7.16
N ASN A 70 -7.41 11.80 5.93
CA ASN A 70 -7.83 12.63 4.81
C ASN A 70 -8.35 11.79 3.65
N ARG A 71 -9.66 11.53 3.62
CA ARG A 71 -10.29 10.72 2.57
C ARG A 71 -10.11 11.34 1.18
N ALA A 72 -10.15 12.66 1.06
CA ALA A 72 -9.97 13.34 -0.23
C ALA A 72 -8.56 13.09 -0.79
N ASP A 73 -7.54 13.18 0.06
CA ASP A 73 -6.16 12.90 -0.34
C ASP A 73 -5.96 11.41 -0.69
N LEU A 74 -6.52 10.51 0.11
CA LEU A 74 -6.52 9.07 -0.18
C LEU A 74 -7.14 8.78 -1.55
N ARG A 75 -8.31 9.32 -1.82
CA ARG A 75 -9.01 9.14 -3.11
C ARG A 75 -8.18 9.64 -4.29
N ILE A 76 -7.59 10.83 -4.18
CA ILE A 76 -6.76 11.42 -5.23
C ILE A 76 -5.50 10.58 -5.47
N SER A 77 -4.91 10.03 -4.40
CA SER A 77 -3.67 9.27 -4.44
C SER A 77 -3.84 7.80 -4.87
N LEU A 78 -5.07 7.27 -4.84
CA LEU A 78 -5.31 5.86 -5.13
C LEU A 78 -4.84 5.43 -6.52
N PRO A 79 -5.13 6.15 -7.63
CA PRO A 79 -4.66 5.73 -8.96
C PRO A 79 -3.14 5.61 -9.04
N VAL A 80 -2.41 6.56 -8.47
CA VAL A 80 -0.94 6.57 -8.45
C VAL A 80 -0.41 5.45 -7.56
N SER A 81 -0.98 5.26 -6.38
CA SER A 81 -0.56 4.22 -5.43
C SER A 81 -0.77 2.81 -6.00
N VAL A 82 -1.93 2.57 -6.61
CA VAL A 82 -2.25 1.28 -7.23
C VAL A 82 -1.38 1.02 -8.45
N ALA A 83 -1.13 2.03 -9.29
CA ALA A 83 -0.25 1.91 -10.44
C ALA A 83 1.18 1.58 -10.01
N GLU A 84 1.68 2.18 -8.95
CA GLU A 84 3.01 1.89 -8.40
C GLU A 84 3.09 0.47 -7.83
N LEU A 85 2.09 0.04 -7.09
CA LEU A 85 2.00 -1.33 -6.59
C LEU A 85 2.00 -2.35 -7.74
N ASP A 86 1.15 -2.12 -8.75
CA ASP A 86 1.07 -2.98 -9.94
C ASP A 86 2.41 -3.05 -10.67
N ARG A 87 3.09 -1.91 -10.83
CA ARG A 87 4.42 -1.85 -11.46
C ARG A 87 5.44 -2.71 -10.71
N LEU A 88 5.51 -2.60 -9.38
CA LEU A 88 6.43 -3.37 -8.55
C LEU A 88 6.15 -4.87 -8.65
N LEU A 89 4.88 -5.26 -8.57
CA LEU A 89 4.48 -6.67 -8.68
C LEU A 89 4.79 -7.26 -10.05
N LYS A 90 4.57 -6.50 -11.13
CA LYS A 90 4.90 -6.91 -12.51
C LYS A 90 6.40 -7.05 -12.74
N GLN A 91 7.22 -6.31 -11.99
CA GLN A 91 8.67 -6.47 -12.01
C GLN A 91 9.16 -7.72 -11.25
N GLY A 92 8.27 -8.48 -10.65
CA GLY A 92 8.59 -9.71 -9.92
C GLY A 92 8.88 -9.51 -8.43
N HIS A 93 8.61 -8.32 -7.88
CA HIS A 93 8.77 -8.07 -6.46
C HIS A 93 7.69 -8.78 -5.63
N THR A 94 8.08 -9.17 -4.42
CA THR A 94 7.15 -9.39 -3.31
C THR A 94 7.09 -8.09 -2.53
N VAL A 95 5.92 -7.46 -2.50
CA VAL A 95 5.75 -6.08 -2.04
C VAL A 95 5.08 -6.03 -0.67
N TYR A 96 5.65 -5.23 0.21
CA TYR A 96 5.03 -4.82 1.47
C TYR A 96 4.47 -3.40 1.36
N VAL A 97 3.15 -3.26 1.46
CA VAL A 97 2.46 -1.97 1.45
C VAL A 97 2.15 -1.58 2.89
N HIS A 98 2.60 -0.40 3.31
CA HIS A 98 2.30 0.07 4.67
C HIS A 98 1.89 1.54 4.73
N CYS A 99 1.22 1.86 5.80
CA CYS A 99 0.99 3.21 6.31
C CYS A 99 1.50 3.28 7.75
N THR A 100 0.87 4.00 8.67
CA THR A 100 1.31 4.01 10.06
C THR A 100 0.81 2.79 10.83
N ALA A 101 -0.50 2.64 10.98
CA ALA A 101 -1.10 1.53 11.75
C ALA A 101 -1.44 0.30 10.90
N GLY A 102 -1.48 0.42 9.58
CA GLY A 102 -1.93 -0.64 8.68
C GLY A 102 -3.43 -0.92 8.78
N VAL A 103 -4.22 0.07 9.13
CA VAL A 103 -5.66 -0.05 9.35
C VAL A 103 -6.47 0.51 8.19
N ASN A 104 -6.10 1.66 7.65
CA ASN A 104 -6.90 2.37 6.65
C ASN A 104 -6.20 2.55 5.29
N ARG A 105 -5.15 3.38 5.21
CA ARG A 105 -4.51 3.77 3.94
C ARG A 105 -3.97 2.57 3.17
N SER A 106 -3.12 1.77 3.77
CA SER A 106 -2.52 0.62 3.09
C SER A 106 -3.54 -0.47 2.74
N PRO A 107 -4.49 -0.85 3.62
CA PRO A 107 -5.55 -1.77 3.21
C PRO A 107 -6.42 -1.25 2.07
N THR A 108 -6.67 0.07 2.01
CA THR A 108 -7.45 0.68 0.92
C THR A 108 -6.73 0.53 -0.42
N VAL A 109 -5.43 0.82 -0.47
CA VAL A 109 -4.62 0.64 -1.69
C VAL A 109 -4.61 -0.82 -2.12
N VAL A 110 -4.44 -1.75 -1.20
CA VAL A 110 -4.45 -3.19 -1.51
C VAL A 110 -5.82 -3.64 -2.01
N ALA A 111 -6.92 -3.21 -1.40
CA ALA A 111 -8.27 -3.52 -1.87
C ALA A 111 -8.52 -2.97 -3.27
N ALA A 112 -8.11 -1.74 -3.53
CA ALA A 112 -8.22 -1.12 -4.85
C ALA A 112 -7.39 -1.89 -5.90
N TYR A 113 -6.19 -2.32 -5.57
CA TYR A 113 -5.37 -3.16 -6.45
C TYR A 113 -6.07 -4.47 -6.79
N LEU A 114 -6.58 -5.21 -5.81
CA LEU A 114 -7.31 -6.46 -6.05
C LEU A 114 -8.51 -6.23 -6.99
N HIS A 115 -9.21 -5.13 -6.80
CA HIS A 115 -10.39 -4.79 -7.59
C HIS A 115 -10.04 -4.29 -8.99
N TRP A 116 -9.14 -3.30 -9.11
CA TRP A 116 -8.83 -2.66 -10.39
C TRP A 116 -7.89 -3.48 -11.27
N CYS A 117 -6.90 -4.13 -10.68
CA CYS A 117 -5.86 -4.82 -11.45
C CYS A 117 -6.11 -6.32 -11.58
N LEU A 118 -6.69 -6.98 -10.58
CA LEU A 118 -6.96 -8.41 -10.60
C LEU A 118 -8.41 -8.77 -10.92
N GLY A 119 -9.29 -7.79 -11.06
CA GLY A 119 -10.70 -8.01 -11.41
C GLY A 119 -11.54 -8.63 -10.29
N VAL A 120 -11.06 -8.60 -9.05
CA VAL A 120 -11.82 -9.08 -7.90
C VAL A 120 -12.97 -8.10 -7.62
N GLU A 121 -14.18 -8.61 -7.43
CA GLU A 121 -15.30 -7.77 -7.01
C GLU A 121 -14.95 -7.04 -5.70
N LEU A 122 -15.29 -5.75 -5.58
CA LEU A 122 -14.87 -4.94 -4.44
C LEU A 122 -15.29 -5.53 -3.10
N LEU A 123 -16.53 -6.01 -2.98
CA LEU A 123 -16.99 -6.65 -1.75
C LEU A 123 -16.13 -7.88 -1.39
N GLN A 124 -15.77 -8.70 -2.38
CA GLN A 124 -14.91 -9.87 -2.17
C GLN A 124 -13.48 -9.47 -1.77
N ALA A 125 -12.94 -8.40 -2.35
CA ALA A 125 -11.64 -7.86 -1.94
C ALA A 125 -11.66 -7.40 -0.48
N LEU A 126 -12.72 -6.71 -0.05
CA LEU A 126 -12.90 -6.26 1.33
C LEU A 126 -13.04 -7.45 2.30
N ILE A 127 -13.83 -8.45 1.94
CA ILE A 127 -14.00 -9.68 2.73
C ILE A 127 -12.66 -10.40 2.90
N HIS A 128 -11.89 -10.52 1.82
CA HIS A 128 -10.57 -11.14 1.86
C HIS A 128 -9.61 -10.41 2.81
N LEU A 129 -9.55 -9.08 2.73
CA LEU A 129 -8.73 -8.28 3.62
C LEU A 129 -9.14 -8.41 5.10
N HIS A 130 -10.43 -8.35 5.38
CA HIS A 130 -10.93 -8.54 6.74
C HIS A 130 -10.64 -9.94 7.29
N ALA A 131 -10.61 -10.96 6.45
CA ALA A 131 -10.22 -12.31 6.84
C ALA A 131 -8.72 -12.42 7.16
N CYS A 132 -7.88 -11.62 6.50
CA CYS A 132 -6.43 -11.62 6.71
C CYS A 132 -5.99 -10.77 7.88
N ARG A 133 -6.69 -9.65 8.13
CA ARG A 133 -6.23 -8.60 9.05
C ARG A 133 -7.40 -7.80 9.62
N ASP A 134 -7.25 -7.37 10.86
CA ASP A 134 -8.13 -6.35 11.44
C ASP A 134 -7.80 -4.98 10.83
N CYS A 135 -8.66 -4.51 9.93
CA CYS A 135 -8.45 -3.28 9.18
C CYS A 135 -9.78 -2.67 8.71
N LEU A 136 -9.73 -1.41 8.29
CA LEU A 136 -10.87 -0.63 7.81
C LEU A 136 -10.53 0.05 6.47
N PRO A 137 -10.48 -0.70 5.37
CA PRO A 137 -10.30 -0.11 4.05
C PRO A 137 -11.49 0.79 3.67
N ASP A 138 -11.20 1.90 2.99
CA ASP A 138 -12.20 2.91 2.61
C ASP A 138 -12.80 2.62 1.25
N ALA A 139 -13.92 1.91 1.23
CA ALA A 139 -14.64 1.57 -0.01
C ALA A 139 -15.16 2.81 -0.75
N GLU A 140 -15.57 3.87 -0.04
CA GLU A 140 -16.04 5.11 -0.68
C GLU A 140 -14.90 5.82 -1.43
N ALA A 141 -13.69 5.81 -0.89
CA ALA A 141 -12.53 6.37 -1.58
C ALA A 141 -12.23 5.59 -2.87
N ILE A 142 -12.31 4.27 -2.83
CA ILE A 142 -12.09 3.41 -4.01
C ILE A 142 -13.14 3.69 -5.09
N LEU A 143 -14.42 3.71 -4.73
CA LEU A 143 -15.51 3.99 -5.66
C LEU A 143 -15.43 5.41 -6.23
N GLY A 144 -15.10 6.39 -5.41
CA GLY A 144 -14.96 7.78 -5.83
C GLY A 144 -13.78 7.99 -6.79
N ALA A 145 -12.66 7.33 -6.55
CA ALA A 145 -11.50 7.39 -7.43
C ALA A 145 -11.80 6.78 -8.81
N ARG A 146 -12.49 5.63 -8.85
CA ARG A 146 -12.87 4.97 -10.10
C ARG A 146 -13.85 5.79 -10.92
N SER A 147 -14.81 6.45 -10.28
CA SER A 147 -15.76 7.32 -10.95
C SER A 147 -15.11 8.52 -11.62
N SER A 148 -14.00 9.02 -11.06
CA SER A 148 -13.22 10.12 -11.64
C SER A 148 -12.49 9.69 -12.90
N ASP A 149 -11.96 8.48 -12.96
CA ASP A 149 -11.29 7.91 -14.13
C ASP A 149 -12.27 7.60 -15.27
N ALA A 150 -13.51 7.22 -14.93
CA ALA A 150 -14.56 6.90 -15.91
C ALA A 150 -15.07 8.11 -16.70
N THR A 151 -14.71 9.33 -16.30
CA THR A 151 -15.12 10.57 -16.97
C THR A 151 -14.14 11.04 -18.04
N GLU A 152 -12.99 10.41 -18.24
CA GLU A 152 -12.16 10.66 -19.40
C GLU A 152 -12.74 9.90 -20.62
N PRO A 153 -13.14 10.61 -21.69
CA PRO A 153 -13.58 9.94 -22.89
C PRO A 153 -12.39 9.20 -23.50
N HIS A 154 -12.48 7.87 -23.55
CA HIS A 154 -11.65 7.10 -24.47
C HIS A 154 -12.02 7.55 -25.88
N THR A 155 -11.25 8.46 -26.42
CA THR A 155 -11.29 8.69 -27.88
C THR A 155 -10.69 7.47 -28.55
N PRO A 156 -11.40 6.84 -29.50
CA PRO A 156 -10.88 5.70 -30.25
C PRO A 156 -9.67 6.06 -31.10
#